data_82ac542e9e601918e4ffdd97f07ad3d6
#
_entry.id   82ac542e9e601918e4ffdd97f07ad3d6
#
_cell.length_a   1.000
_cell.length_b   1.000
_cell.length_c   1.000
_cell.angle_alpha   90.00
_cell.angle_beta   90.00
_cell.angle_gamma   90.00
#
_symmetry.space_group_name_H-M   'P 1'
#
loop_
_entity.id
_entity.type
_entity.pdbx_description
1 polymer ?
#
loop_
_entity_poly.entity_id
_entity_poly.type
_entity_poly.pdbx_seq_one_letter_code
_entity_poly.pdbx_strand_id
1 'polypeptide(L)'
;MREAVIVSSVRTAVGKAPRGTLRAARPDDLAAIVIREVVARAKGLDPQEVEDVIIGCAMPEAEQGMNMARIATLRAGLPVSTAAMTVNRFCASGLQTIAIAVERIMTGQASVVVAGGAESMSLIPMGGHKVVPNPWLMDHYPDTYLNMGLTAENLAKKYGITREQADEFSLASHQKALAAIAAGKFREEIVPVEVSSTSLESGAAGASNGGRPKTRSLTFDTDEGPRADTSLEALAKLKPVFHARGVVTPGNSSQMSDGAAASVVMSAERARELGLKPLARLVAFATAGCPPEEMGIGPVHAIPKALKIGGLTLDHIEVIELNEAFATQALSVLRVAGLDPVRVNVNGGAIAMGHPLGCTGAKLTATLLQEMARRGARYGMVTMCVGGGMGAAGIFERAA
;
A
#
# COMPACT_ATOMS: atom_id res chain seq x y z
N MET A 1 21.13 2.10 21.49
CA MET A 1 20.01 1.44 20.79
C MET A 1 20.61 0.60 19.68
N ARG A 2 20.06 -0.59 19.42
CA ARG A 2 20.46 -1.41 18.27
C ARG A 2 20.03 -0.71 16.97
N GLU A 3 20.80 -0.91 15.92
CA GLU A 3 20.40 -0.45 14.59
C GLU A 3 19.50 -1.52 13.94
N ALA A 4 18.38 -1.09 13.36
CA ALA A 4 17.45 -1.92 12.63
C ALA A 4 17.55 -1.65 11.12
N VAL A 5 17.61 -2.71 10.33
CA VAL A 5 17.76 -2.63 8.87
C VAL A 5 16.73 -3.49 8.15
N ILE A 6 16.33 -3.09 6.97
CA ILE A 6 15.50 -3.86 6.05
C ILE A 6 16.44 -4.60 5.09
N VAL A 7 16.34 -5.92 5.05
CA VAL A 7 17.22 -6.76 4.21
C VAL A 7 16.52 -7.35 3.01
N SER A 8 15.18 -7.39 3.04
CA SER A 8 14.36 -7.91 1.97
C SER A 8 13.00 -7.22 2.00
N SER A 9 12.43 -6.93 0.83
CA SER A 9 11.11 -6.29 0.70
C SER A 9 10.48 -6.69 -0.63
N VAL A 10 9.24 -7.19 -0.59
CA VAL A 10 8.50 -7.68 -1.75
C VAL A 10 7.02 -7.34 -1.66
N ARG A 11 6.32 -7.42 -2.81
CA ARG A 11 4.86 -7.30 -2.91
C ARG A 11 4.29 -8.26 -3.95
N THR A 12 3.01 -8.53 -3.89
CA THR A 12 2.29 -9.08 -5.05
C THR A 12 2.10 -7.99 -6.11
N ALA A 13 1.81 -8.37 -7.34
CA ALA A 13 1.13 -7.47 -8.24
C ALA A 13 -0.23 -7.08 -7.64
N VAL A 14 -0.74 -5.90 -8.00
CA VAL A 14 -2.00 -5.36 -7.47
C VAL A 14 -3.15 -5.74 -8.39
N GLY A 15 -4.14 -6.43 -7.82
CA GLY A 15 -5.39 -6.78 -8.48
C GLY A 15 -6.42 -5.66 -8.38
N LYS A 16 -7.25 -5.53 -9.41
CA LYS A 16 -8.32 -4.53 -9.47
C LYS A 16 -9.62 -5.06 -8.87
N ALA A 17 -10.02 -4.54 -7.73
CA ALA A 17 -11.29 -4.92 -7.12
C ALA A 17 -12.50 -4.25 -7.83
N PRO A 18 -13.68 -4.88 -7.85
CA PRO A 18 -13.97 -6.27 -7.45
C PRO A 18 -13.92 -7.28 -8.62
N ARG A 19 -13.36 -6.92 -9.77
CA ARG A 19 -13.46 -7.71 -11.02
C ARG A 19 -12.13 -8.21 -11.56
N GLY A 20 -11.02 -7.85 -10.90
CA GLY A 20 -9.68 -8.20 -11.34
C GLY A 20 -9.28 -9.64 -11.04
N THR A 21 -8.03 -9.93 -11.33
CA THR A 21 -7.47 -11.27 -11.26
C THR A 21 -7.45 -11.83 -9.84
N LEU A 22 -7.20 -10.99 -8.83
CA LEU A 22 -7.14 -11.39 -7.41
C LEU A 22 -8.50 -11.39 -6.69
N ARG A 23 -9.62 -11.12 -7.37
CA ARG A 23 -10.95 -10.93 -6.74
C ARG A 23 -11.44 -12.06 -5.83
N ALA A 24 -10.96 -13.28 -6.04
CA ALA A 24 -11.28 -14.46 -5.24
C ALA A 24 -10.09 -14.97 -4.41
N ALA A 25 -8.94 -14.29 -4.49
CA ALA A 25 -7.77 -14.66 -3.72
C ALA A 25 -7.95 -14.23 -2.26
N ARG A 26 -7.74 -15.14 -1.33
CA ARG A 26 -7.84 -14.83 0.10
C ARG A 26 -6.69 -13.92 0.53
N PRO A 27 -6.94 -12.86 1.30
CA PRO A 27 -5.90 -11.93 1.73
C PRO A 27 -4.86 -12.58 2.65
N ASP A 28 -5.25 -13.55 3.47
CA ASP A 28 -4.33 -14.33 4.29
C ASP A 28 -3.41 -15.25 3.45
N ASP A 29 -3.89 -15.79 2.32
CA ASP A 29 -3.04 -16.52 1.36
C ASP A 29 -2.08 -15.57 0.65
N LEU A 30 -2.53 -14.39 0.22
CA LEU A 30 -1.65 -13.37 -0.38
C LEU A 30 -0.57 -12.92 0.61
N ALA A 31 -0.94 -12.67 1.87
CA ALA A 31 0.01 -12.35 2.94
C ALA A 31 1.01 -13.49 3.15
N ALA A 32 0.55 -14.75 3.18
CA ALA A 32 1.43 -15.92 3.34
C ALA A 32 2.45 -16.06 2.21
N ILE A 33 2.06 -15.74 0.96
CA ILE A 33 2.96 -15.76 -0.21
C ILE A 33 4.10 -14.76 -0.01
N VAL A 34 3.80 -13.51 0.33
CA VAL A 34 4.83 -12.48 0.51
C VAL A 34 5.68 -12.70 1.76
N ILE A 35 5.12 -13.25 2.86
CA ILE A 35 5.86 -13.63 4.07
C ILE A 35 6.89 -14.70 3.73
N ARG A 36 6.49 -15.76 3.05
CA ARG A 36 7.39 -16.86 2.65
C ARG A 36 8.50 -16.36 1.73
N GLU A 37 8.14 -15.59 0.72
CA GLU A 37 9.09 -15.10 -0.27
C GLU A 37 10.09 -14.12 0.35
N VAL A 38 9.65 -13.19 1.21
CA VAL A 38 10.53 -12.19 1.81
C VAL A 38 11.56 -12.83 2.76
N VAL A 39 11.18 -13.91 3.47
CA VAL A 39 12.09 -14.71 4.30
C VAL A 39 13.06 -15.51 3.42
N ALA A 40 12.58 -16.11 2.34
CA ALA A 40 13.44 -16.87 1.40
C ALA A 40 14.49 -15.98 0.71
N ARG A 41 14.17 -14.71 0.44
CA ARG A 41 15.13 -13.74 -0.12
C ARG A 41 16.18 -13.26 0.87
N ALA A 42 15.94 -13.37 2.17
CA ALA A 42 16.92 -13.13 3.21
C ALA A 42 17.83 -14.36 3.35
N LYS A 43 18.73 -14.55 2.39
CA LYS A 43 19.57 -15.76 2.28
C LYS A 43 20.32 -16.08 3.58
N GLY A 44 20.21 -17.32 4.04
CA GLY A 44 20.85 -17.78 5.28
C GLY A 44 20.04 -17.51 6.55
N LEU A 45 18.93 -16.76 6.47
CA LEU A 45 18.02 -16.60 7.59
C LEU A 45 17.26 -17.92 7.83
N ASP A 46 17.39 -18.49 9.02
CA ASP A 46 16.56 -19.61 9.46
C ASP A 46 15.15 -19.06 9.79
N PRO A 47 14.08 -19.61 9.22
CA PRO A 47 12.71 -19.24 9.59
C PRO A 47 12.40 -19.35 11.10
N GLN A 48 13.13 -20.18 11.84
CA GLN A 48 13.03 -20.29 13.30
C GLN A 48 13.44 -19.01 14.04
N GLU A 49 14.23 -18.15 13.40
CA GLU A 49 14.68 -16.87 13.96
C GLU A 49 13.64 -15.76 13.83
N VAL A 50 12.59 -15.95 13.04
CA VAL A 50 11.51 -14.96 12.92
C VAL A 50 10.67 -14.98 14.19
N GLU A 51 10.85 -13.96 15.02
CA GLU A 51 10.20 -13.87 16.34
C GLU A 51 8.76 -13.35 16.26
N ASP A 52 8.48 -12.45 15.30
CA ASP A 52 7.16 -11.85 15.15
C ASP A 52 6.85 -11.53 13.68
N VAL A 53 5.54 -11.59 13.34
CA VAL A 53 5.00 -11.17 12.04
C VAL A 53 3.93 -10.12 12.27
N ILE A 54 4.12 -8.92 11.74
CA ILE A 54 3.23 -7.79 11.94
C ILE A 54 2.61 -7.40 10.60
N ILE A 55 1.30 -7.64 10.42
CA ILE A 55 0.59 -7.38 9.17
C ILE A 55 -0.45 -6.28 9.36
N GLY A 56 -0.36 -5.25 8.52
CA GLY A 56 -1.32 -4.19 8.43
C GLY A 56 -2.57 -4.62 7.65
N CYS A 57 -3.75 -4.28 8.19
CA CYS A 57 -5.04 -4.50 7.54
C CYS A 57 -6.00 -3.39 7.95
N ALA A 58 -6.62 -2.75 6.96
CA ALA A 58 -7.53 -1.63 7.21
C ALA A 58 -8.93 -2.07 7.60
N MET A 59 -9.40 -3.19 7.05
CA MET A 59 -10.74 -3.75 7.32
C MET A 59 -10.61 -5.17 7.86
N PRO A 60 -10.21 -5.34 9.15
CA PRO A 60 -9.96 -6.64 9.76
C PRO A 60 -11.27 -7.38 10.09
N GLU A 61 -12.00 -7.81 9.07
CA GLU A 61 -13.30 -8.45 9.13
C GLU A 61 -13.35 -9.64 8.15
N ALA A 62 -14.25 -10.56 8.32
CA ALA A 62 -14.44 -11.75 7.49
C ALA A 62 -13.11 -12.49 7.22
N GLU A 63 -12.68 -12.64 5.94
CA GLU A 63 -11.44 -13.30 5.55
C GLU A 63 -10.18 -12.55 6.05
N GLN A 64 -10.31 -11.28 6.46
CA GLN A 64 -9.29 -10.47 7.10
C GLN A 64 -9.47 -10.38 8.62
N GLY A 65 -10.48 -11.06 9.15
CA GLY A 65 -10.85 -11.03 10.55
C GLY A 65 -9.91 -11.80 11.48
N MET A 66 -10.30 -11.86 12.75
CA MET A 66 -9.53 -12.47 13.82
C MET A 66 -8.13 -11.82 13.92
N ASN A 67 -7.08 -12.60 13.95
CA ASN A 67 -5.70 -12.15 13.77
C ASN A 67 -5.16 -12.68 12.43
N MET A 68 -5.47 -11.99 11.34
CA MET A 68 -5.06 -12.39 10.00
C MET A 68 -3.55 -12.61 9.89
N ALA A 69 -2.73 -11.79 10.59
CA ALA A 69 -1.29 -11.96 10.62
C ALA A 69 -0.89 -13.35 11.13
N ARG A 70 -1.54 -13.85 12.20
CA ARG A 70 -1.25 -15.18 12.74
C ARG A 70 -1.66 -16.28 11.77
N ILE A 71 -2.81 -16.14 11.13
CA ILE A 71 -3.28 -17.09 10.12
C ILE A 71 -2.29 -17.14 8.96
N ALA A 72 -1.90 -15.99 8.42
CA ALA A 72 -0.93 -15.88 7.34
C ALA A 72 0.46 -16.45 7.71
N THR A 73 0.92 -16.23 8.96
CA THR A 73 2.19 -16.77 9.48
C THR A 73 2.20 -18.29 9.42
N LEU A 74 1.17 -18.94 9.95
CA LEU A 74 1.03 -20.39 9.91
C LEU A 74 0.85 -20.91 8.48
N ARG A 75 0.08 -20.20 7.67
CA ARG A 75 -0.14 -20.52 6.25
C ARG A 75 1.14 -20.38 5.41
N ALA A 76 2.04 -19.46 5.78
CA ALA A 76 3.36 -19.32 5.17
C ALA A 76 4.31 -20.46 5.53
N GLY A 77 3.99 -21.27 6.56
CA GLY A 77 4.82 -22.35 7.03
C GLY A 77 5.91 -21.92 8.02
N LEU A 78 5.80 -20.73 8.61
CA LEU A 78 6.69 -20.32 9.69
C LEU A 78 6.41 -21.13 10.96
N PRO A 79 7.39 -21.24 11.89
CA PRO A 79 7.25 -22.00 13.12
C PRO A 79 6.06 -21.57 13.96
N VAL A 80 5.47 -22.50 14.71
CA VAL A 80 4.39 -22.19 15.66
C VAL A 80 4.83 -21.27 16.79
N SER A 81 6.13 -21.20 17.06
CA SER A 81 6.76 -20.29 18.03
C SER A 81 6.77 -18.83 17.57
N THR A 82 6.71 -18.56 16.27
CA THR A 82 6.65 -17.20 15.72
C THR A 82 5.34 -16.54 16.15
N ALA A 83 5.41 -15.46 16.91
CA ALA A 83 4.22 -14.66 17.28
C ALA A 83 3.71 -13.85 16.06
N ALA A 84 2.49 -13.33 16.14
CA ALA A 84 2.00 -12.42 15.11
C ALA A 84 0.90 -11.49 15.62
N MET A 85 0.79 -10.29 15.02
CA MET A 85 -0.31 -9.36 15.27
C MET A 85 -0.78 -8.64 14.01
N THR A 86 -2.07 -8.32 13.96
CA THR A 86 -2.67 -7.47 12.93
C THR A 86 -2.79 -6.04 13.45
N VAL A 87 -2.37 -5.06 12.64
CA VAL A 87 -2.36 -3.63 13.00
C VAL A 87 -3.26 -2.86 12.04
N ASN A 88 -4.08 -1.96 12.58
CA ASN A 88 -4.91 -1.07 11.79
C ASN A 88 -4.56 0.41 12.03
N ARG A 89 -4.05 1.06 11.00
CA ARG A 89 -3.98 2.51 10.79
C ARG A 89 -4.47 2.83 9.38
N PHE A 90 -5.57 2.20 8.97
CA PHE A 90 -6.13 2.31 7.63
C PHE A 90 -5.05 2.25 6.53
N CYS A 91 -4.98 3.25 5.66
CA CYS A 91 -4.04 3.31 4.53
C CYS A 91 -2.55 3.21 4.92
N ALA A 92 -2.19 3.60 6.14
CA ALA A 92 -0.80 3.57 6.62
C ALA A 92 -0.43 2.30 7.39
N SER A 93 -1.34 1.33 7.51
CA SER A 93 -1.10 0.13 8.33
C SER A 93 0.21 -0.57 7.98
N GLY A 94 0.49 -0.79 6.68
CA GLY A 94 1.71 -1.46 6.24
C GLY A 94 3.00 -0.67 6.48
N LEU A 95 2.96 0.66 6.52
CA LEU A 95 4.09 1.48 6.92
C LEU A 95 4.26 1.50 8.44
N GLN A 96 3.15 1.51 9.19
CA GLN A 96 3.15 1.42 10.65
C GLN A 96 3.76 0.10 11.14
N THR A 97 3.48 -1.02 10.46
CA THR A 97 4.05 -2.32 10.85
C THR A 97 5.57 -2.34 10.73
N ILE A 98 6.12 -1.72 9.67
CA ILE A 98 7.57 -1.57 9.50
C ILE A 98 8.15 -0.69 10.63
N ALA A 99 7.49 0.40 10.99
CA ALA A 99 7.93 1.25 12.10
C ALA A 99 7.94 0.48 13.43
N ILE A 100 6.88 -0.28 13.75
CA ILE A 100 6.82 -1.11 14.96
C ILE A 100 7.93 -2.16 14.97
N ALA A 101 8.20 -2.83 13.83
CA ALA A 101 9.27 -3.80 13.71
C ALA A 101 10.64 -3.17 14.00
N VAL A 102 10.91 -1.99 13.44
CA VAL A 102 12.13 -1.23 13.70
C VAL A 102 12.25 -0.85 15.17
N GLU A 103 11.19 -0.34 15.79
CA GLU A 103 11.15 0.04 17.21
C GLU A 103 11.43 -1.16 18.13
N ARG A 104 10.85 -2.33 17.84
CA ARG A 104 11.10 -3.57 18.61
C ARG A 104 12.55 -4.03 18.54
N ILE A 105 13.17 -3.92 17.36
CA ILE A 105 14.58 -4.27 17.18
C ILE A 105 15.49 -3.25 17.89
N MET A 106 15.22 -1.95 17.73
CA MET A 106 15.99 -0.88 18.36
C MET A 106 15.96 -0.96 19.90
N THR A 107 14.83 -1.41 20.47
CA THR A 107 14.68 -1.60 21.93
C THR A 107 15.18 -2.96 22.43
N GLY A 108 15.64 -3.83 21.53
CA GLY A 108 16.17 -5.16 21.89
C GLY A 108 15.08 -6.18 22.24
N GLN A 109 13.82 -5.92 21.90
CA GLN A 109 12.69 -6.83 22.13
C GLN A 109 12.56 -7.92 21.06
N ALA A 110 13.22 -7.74 19.92
CA ALA A 110 13.33 -8.71 18.85
C ALA A 110 14.63 -8.51 18.08
N SER A 111 15.06 -9.53 17.34
CA SER A 111 16.21 -9.49 16.43
C SER A 111 15.79 -9.60 14.97
N VAL A 112 14.71 -10.34 14.68
CA VAL A 112 14.17 -10.54 13.33
C VAL A 112 12.64 -10.46 13.37
N VAL A 113 12.08 -9.58 12.56
CA VAL A 113 10.62 -9.35 12.44
C VAL A 113 10.24 -9.28 10.97
N VAL A 114 9.14 -9.92 10.58
CA VAL A 114 8.51 -9.70 9.28
C VAL A 114 7.40 -8.66 9.46
N ALA A 115 7.44 -7.59 8.69
CA ALA A 115 6.45 -6.52 8.74
C ALA A 115 5.86 -6.27 7.35
N GLY A 116 4.56 -6.09 7.25
CA GLY A 116 3.92 -5.94 5.97
C GLY A 116 2.47 -5.50 6.06
N GLY A 117 1.71 -5.71 4.99
CA GLY A 117 0.29 -5.45 4.95
C GLY A 117 -0.40 -6.25 3.86
N ALA A 118 -1.67 -6.54 4.05
CA ALA A 118 -2.52 -7.20 3.07
C ALA A 118 -3.94 -6.62 3.14
N GLU A 119 -4.57 -6.57 1.97
CA GLU A 119 -5.96 -6.11 1.85
C GLU A 119 -6.61 -6.76 0.64
N SER A 120 -7.87 -7.20 0.79
CA SER A 120 -8.74 -7.54 -0.32
C SER A 120 -9.99 -6.67 -0.26
N MET A 121 -10.06 -5.67 -1.13
CA MET A 121 -11.25 -4.84 -1.28
C MET A 121 -12.28 -5.50 -2.22
N SER A 122 -11.95 -6.65 -2.78
CA SER A 122 -12.88 -7.51 -3.52
C SER A 122 -13.76 -8.34 -2.60
N LEU A 123 -13.20 -8.87 -1.52
CA LEU A 123 -13.89 -9.73 -0.56
C LEU A 123 -14.50 -8.91 0.58
N ILE A 124 -13.79 -7.89 1.06
CA ILE A 124 -14.25 -7.05 2.16
C ILE A 124 -14.45 -5.61 1.65
N PRO A 125 -15.69 -5.09 1.66
CA PRO A 125 -15.94 -3.72 1.20
C PRO A 125 -15.30 -2.68 2.13
N MET A 126 -15.03 -1.49 1.58
CA MET A 126 -14.56 -0.37 2.39
C MET A 126 -15.60 -0.01 3.46
N GLY A 127 -15.18 -0.01 4.72
CA GLY A 127 -16.07 0.14 5.87
C GLY A 127 -16.49 -1.19 6.52
N GLY A 128 -16.14 -2.34 5.91
CA GLY A 128 -16.51 -3.67 6.38
C GLY A 128 -17.93 -4.07 5.97
N HIS A 129 -18.34 -5.28 6.33
CA HIS A 129 -19.70 -5.79 6.07
C HIS A 129 -20.72 -5.23 7.06
N LYS A 130 -20.27 -4.81 8.26
CA LYS A 130 -21.13 -4.24 9.28
C LYS A 130 -20.63 -2.87 9.70
N VAL A 131 -21.25 -1.83 9.15
CA VAL A 131 -20.95 -0.43 9.50
C VAL A 131 -21.82 -0.01 10.67
N VAL A 132 -21.20 0.31 11.81
CA VAL A 132 -21.90 0.76 13.02
C VAL A 132 -21.20 2.01 13.56
N PRO A 133 -21.59 3.20 13.10
CA PRO A 133 -21.05 4.47 13.59
C PRO A 133 -21.35 4.68 15.08
N ASN A 134 -20.46 5.37 15.78
CA ASN A 134 -20.70 5.79 17.16
C ASN A 134 -21.82 6.85 17.18
N PRO A 135 -22.94 6.63 17.94
CA PRO A 135 -24.06 7.56 17.94
C PRO A 135 -23.68 8.98 18.41
N TRP A 136 -22.81 9.08 19.41
CA TRP A 136 -22.36 10.38 19.92
C TRP A 136 -21.61 11.18 18.85
N LEU A 137 -20.73 10.53 18.08
CA LEU A 137 -20.02 11.19 16.97
C LEU A 137 -20.97 11.57 15.83
N MET A 138 -21.98 10.74 15.57
CA MET A 138 -23.01 11.09 14.58
C MET A 138 -23.78 12.37 14.94
N ASP A 139 -24.01 12.60 16.24
CA ASP A 139 -24.72 13.78 16.72
C ASP A 139 -23.83 15.01 16.84
N HIS A 140 -22.52 14.83 17.21
CA HIS A 140 -21.64 15.94 17.59
C HIS A 140 -20.53 16.23 16.57
N TYR A 141 -20.08 15.23 15.81
CA TYR A 141 -19.04 15.35 14.80
C TYR A 141 -19.23 14.36 13.65
N PRO A 142 -20.32 14.49 12.89
CA PRO A 142 -20.67 13.52 11.81
C PRO A 142 -19.63 13.44 10.69
N ASP A 143 -18.83 14.50 10.48
CA ASP A 143 -17.75 14.53 9.49
C ASP A 143 -16.67 13.48 9.72
N THR A 144 -16.59 12.90 10.94
CA THR A 144 -15.74 11.74 11.25
C THR A 144 -16.01 10.54 10.31
N TYR A 145 -17.25 10.40 9.84
CA TYR A 145 -17.69 9.31 8.96
C TYR A 145 -17.88 9.75 7.51
N LEU A 146 -17.38 10.93 7.14
CA LEU A 146 -17.53 11.43 5.78
C LEU A 146 -16.85 10.49 4.78
N ASN A 147 -17.52 10.24 3.66
CA ASN A 147 -16.95 9.44 2.58
C ASN A 147 -15.66 10.08 2.03
N MET A 148 -14.63 9.26 1.78
CA MET A 148 -13.31 9.72 1.35
C MET A 148 -13.34 10.58 0.08
N GLY A 149 -14.25 10.29 -0.86
CA GLY A 149 -14.42 11.11 -2.06
C GLY A 149 -14.98 12.50 -1.76
N LEU A 150 -15.83 12.63 -0.75
CA LEU A 150 -16.30 13.95 -0.29
C LEU A 150 -15.18 14.75 0.38
N THR A 151 -14.31 14.10 1.13
CA THR A 151 -13.12 14.78 1.69
C THR A 151 -12.19 15.27 0.57
N ALA A 152 -12.07 14.52 -0.53
CA ALA A 152 -11.30 14.92 -1.71
C ALA A 152 -11.93 16.12 -2.43
N GLU A 153 -13.28 16.18 -2.52
CA GLU A 153 -14.02 17.36 -3.02
C GLU A 153 -13.80 18.59 -2.14
N ASN A 154 -13.76 18.41 -0.80
CA ASN A 154 -13.47 19.49 0.13
C ASN A 154 -12.07 20.09 -0.13
N LEU A 155 -11.08 19.24 -0.34
CA LEU A 155 -9.72 19.69 -0.68
C LEU A 155 -9.66 20.38 -2.04
N ALA A 156 -10.35 19.85 -3.04
CA ALA A 156 -10.43 20.49 -4.35
C ALA A 156 -10.96 21.92 -4.25
N LYS A 157 -12.05 22.11 -3.50
CA LYS A 157 -12.65 23.42 -3.24
C LYS A 157 -11.70 24.32 -2.44
N LYS A 158 -11.13 23.82 -1.35
CA LYS A 158 -10.27 24.60 -0.44
C LYS A 158 -9.01 25.10 -1.11
N TYR A 159 -8.36 24.25 -1.91
CA TYR A 159 -7.08 24.53 -2.55
C TYR A 159 -7.19 24.92 -4.04
N GLY A 160 -8.41 25.09 -4.55
CA GLY A 160 -8.65 25.52 -5.93
C GLY A 160 -8.09 24.54 -6.97
N ILE A 161 -8.23 23.23 -6.74
CA ILE A 161 -7.82 22.20 -7.70
C ILE A 161 -8.97 22.02 -8.71
N THR A 162 -8.68 22.24 -9.99
CA THR A 162 -9.68 22.08 -11.04
C THR A 162 -9.81 20.63 -11.51
N ARG A 163 -10.87 20.33 -12.23
CA ARG A 163 -11.10 19.03 -12.85
C ARG A 163 -9.99 18.68 -13.85
N GLU A 164 -9.59 19.65 -14.67
CA GLU A 164 -8.53 19.49 -15.67
C GLU A 164 -7.20 19.14 -15.02
N GLN A 165 -6.83 19.84 -13.95
CA GLN A 165 -5.59 19.54 -13.19
C GLN A 165 -5.62 18.12 -12.61
N ALA A 166 -6.78 17.68 -12.08
CA ALA A 166 -6.95 16.34 -11.55
C ALA A 166 -6.83 15.26 -12.63
N ASP A 167 -7.41 15.50 -13.80
CA ASP A 167 -7.35 14.57 -14.94
C ASP A 167 -5.94 14.51 -15.56
N GLU A 168 -5.24 15.65 -15.71
CA GLU A 168 -3.84 15.71 -16.16
C GLU A 168 -2.91 14.93 -15.23
N PHE A 169 -3.06 15.12 -13.92
CA PHE A 169 -2.30 14.37 -12.91
C PHE A 169 -2.53 12.86 -13.03
N SER A 170 -3.79 12.46 -13.24
CA SER A 170 -4.17 11.06 -13.39
C SER A 170 -3.61 10.43 -14.65
N LEU A 171 -3.69 11.14 -15.78
CA LEU A 171 -3.07 10.68 -17.02
C LEU A 171 -1.56 10.49 -16.86
N ALA A 172 -0.88 11.43 -16.22
CA ALA A 172 0.56 11.32 -15.94
C ALA A 172 0.90 10.11 -15.06
N SER A 173 0.06 9.80 -14.04
CA SER A 173 0.22 8.60 -13.20
C SER A 173 0.16 7.32 -14.04
N HIS A 174 -0.83 7.18 -14.93
CA HIS A 174 -0.95 6.04 -15.83
C HIS A 174 0.24 5.93 -16.80
N GLN A 175 0.67 7.03 -17.40
CA GLN A 175 1.81 7.04 -18.33
C GLN A 175 3.10 6.62 -17.65
N LYS A 176 3.39 7.14 -16.46
CA LYS A 176 4.56 6.76 -15.65
C LYS A 176 4.51 5.26 -15.28
N ALA A 177 3.35 4.74 -14.86
CA ALA A 177 3.20 3.34 -14.50
C ALA A 177 3.42 2.41 -15.69
N LEU A 178 2.84 2.70 -16.85
CA LEU A 178 3.03 1.92 -18.07
C LEU A 178 4.49 1.92 -18.53
N ALA A 179 5.16 3.08 -18.49
CA ALA A 179 6.57 3.19 -18.82
C ALA A 179 7.45 2.39 -17.85
N ALA A 180 7.13 2.39 -16.54
CA ALA A 180 7.85 1.61 -15.54
C ALA A 180 7.66 0.11 -15.72
N ILE A 181 6.43 -0.35 -16.03
CA ILE A 181 6.13 -1.75 -16.35
C ILE A 181 6.91 -2.20 -17.61
N ALA A 182 6.84 -1.41 -18.68
CA ALA A 182 7.56 -1.70 -19.92
C ALA A 182 9.09 -1.78 -19.72
N ALA A 183 9.64 -0.94 -18.85
CA ALA A 183 11.05 -0.95 -18.46
C ALA A 183 11.40 -2.08 -17.45
N GLY A 184 10.43 -2.87 -17.00
CA GLY A 184 10.64 -3.97 -16.05
C GLY A 184 11.02 -3.53 -14.63
N LYS A 185 10.70 -2.28 -14.24
CA LYS A 185 11.15 -1.70 -12.96
C LYS A 185 10.56 -2.38 -11.73
N PHE A 186 9.44 -3.09 -11.86
CA PHE A 186 8.76 -3.75 -10.74
C PHE A 186 9.12 -5.23 -10.59
N ARG A 187 9.94 -5.81 -11.49
CA ARG A 187 10.24 -7.26 -11.49
C ARG A 187 10.90 -7.75 -10.21
N GLU A 188 11.80 -6.95 -9.65
CA GLU A 188 12.54 -7.33 -8.43
C GLU A 188 11.65 -7.30 -7.17
N GLU A 189 10.59 -6.50 -7.17
CA GLU A 189 9.71 -6.37 -6.01
C GLU A 189 8.47 -7.27 -6.09
N ILE A 190 8.01 -7.64 -7.30
CA ILE A 190 6.80 -8.44 -7.48
C ILE A 190 7.07 -9.93 -7.28
N VAL A 191 6.23 -10.55 -6.46
CA VAL A 191 6.13 -12.00 -6.28
C VAL A 191 4.98 -12.51 -7.12
N PRO A 192 5.21 -13.42 -8.07
CA PRO A 192 4.13 -14.02 -8.85
C PRO A 192 3.13 -14.77 -7.96
N VAL A 193 1.85 -14.64 -8.27
CA VAL A 193 0.76 -15.33 -7.59
C VAL A 193 0.06 -16.26 -8.55
N GLU A 194 0.00 -17.56 -8.21
CA GLU A 194 -0.79 -18.54 -8.98
C GLU A 194 -2.27 -18.40 -8.63
N VAL A 195 -3.08 -18.00 -9.59
CA VAL A 195 -4.53 -17.84 -9.43
C VAL A 195 -5.25 -18.94 -10.21
N SER A 196 -6.07 -19.70 -9.51
CA SER A 196 -6.90 -20.74 -10.13
C SER A 196 -8.32 -20.21 -10.34
N SER A 197 -8.81 -20.27 -11.57
CA SER A 197 -10.21 -20.00 -11.90
C SER A 197 -10.89 -21.28 -12.38
N THR A 198 -11.99 -21.64 -11.74
CA THR A 198 -12.82 -22.78 -12.18
C THR A 198 -13.98 -22.23 -13.00
N SER A 199 -14.06 -22.60 -14.28
CA SER A 199 -15.21 -22.32 -15.15
C SER A 199 -15.95 -23.62 -15.43
N LEU A 200 -17.29 -23.58 -15.42
CA LEU A 200 -18.09 -24.66 -15.98
C LEU A 200 -18.07 -24.49 -17.52
N GLU A 201 -17.56 -25.47 -18.24
CA GLU A 201 -17.76 -25.48 -19.70
C GLU A 201 -19.27 -25.64 -19.95
N SER A 202 -19.90 -24.65 -20.56
CA SER A 202 -21.24 -24.80 -21.10
C SER A 202 -21.18 -25.87 -22.17
N GLY A 203 -21.72 -27.06 -21.88
CA GLY A 203 -21.93 -28.10 -22.88
C GLY A 203 -22.76 -27.52 -24.04
N ALA A 204 -22.45 -27.93 -25.28
CA ALA A 204 -23.24 -27.56 -26.44
C ALA A 204 -24.72 -27.84 -26.15
N ALA A 205 -25.59 -26.92 -26.57
CA ALA A 205 -27.02 -26.99 -26.35
C ALA A 205 -27.54 -28.36 -26.77
N GLY A 206 -27.94 -29.21 -25.78
CA GLY A 206 -28.48 -30.54 -26.00
C GLY A 206 -27.96 -31.69 -25.13
N ALA A 207 -26.90 -31.48 -24.32
CA ALA A 207 -26.39 -32.55 -23.43
C ALA A 207 -26.82 -32.29 -21.98
N SER A 208 -27.66 -33.17 -21.48
CA SER A 208 -28.18 -33.16 -20.07
C SER A 208 -27.18 -33.67 -19.01
N ASN A 209 -25.87 -33.65 -19.29
CA ASN A 209 -24.85 -34.07 -18.33
C ASN A 209 -23.97 -32.87 -17.96
N GLY A 210 -23.96 -32.55 -16.67
CA GLY A 210 -23.26 -31.43 -16.06
C GLY A 210 -21.82 -31.27 -16.60
N GLY A 211 -21.51 -30.09 -17.12
CA GLY A 211 -20.18 -29.75 -17.60
C GLY A 211 -19.13 -30.00 -16.53
N ARG A 212 -18.01 -30.61 -16.90
CA ARG A 212 -16.89 -30.82 -15.99
C ARG A 212 -16.25 -29.47 -15.66
N PRO A 213 -15.99 -29.18 -14.36
CA PRO A 213 -15.28 -27.98 -14.00
C PRO A 213 -13.87 -28.01 -14.62
N LYS A 214 -13.53 -27.00 -15.40
CA LYS A 214 -12.19 -26.81 -15.95
C LYS A 214 -11.49 -25.75 -15.12
N THR A 215 -10.47 -26.16 -14.36
CA THR A 215 -9.62 -25.26 -13.63
C THR A 215 -8.51 -24.76 -14.55
N ARG A 216 -8.43 -23.44 -14.72
CA ARG A 216 -7.30 -22.79 -15.39
C ARG A 216 -6.44 -22.12 -14.33
N SER A 217 -5.13 -22.36 -14.37
CA SER A 217 -4.15 -21.63 -13.59
C SER A 217 -3.60 -20.48 -14.43
N LEU A 218 -3.41 -19.32 -13.78
CA LEU A 218 -2.82 -18.13 -14.35
C LEU A 218 -1.78 -17.59 -13.36
N THR A 219 -0.57 -17.35 -13.84
CA THR A 219 0.45 -16.62 -13.05
C THR A 219 0.17 -15.14 -13.16
N PHE A 220 -0.11 -14.49 -12.01
CA PHE A 220 -0.35 -13.07 -11.90
C PHE A 220 0.89 -12.36 -11.34
N ASP A 221 1.61 -11.62 -12.19
CA ASP A 221 2.91 -11.02 -11.93
C ASP A 221 3.03 -9.55 -12.37
N THR A 222 1.94 -8.95 -12.83
CA THR A 222 1.93 -7.58 -13.36
C THR A 222 0.73 -6.82 -12.82
N ASP A 223 0.95 -5.57 -12.36
CA ASP A 223 -0.13 -4.69 -11.89
C ASP A 223 -1.14 -4.47 -13.03
N GLU A 224 -2.41 -4.81 -12.81
CA GLU A 224 -3.45 -4.77 -13.86
C GLU A 224 -4.23 -3.46 -13.91
N GLY A 225 -3.90 -2.53 -13.02
CA GLY A 225 -4.58 -1.22 -12.92
C GLY A 225 -4.26 -0.24 -14.04
N PRO A 226 -2.98 -0.10 -14.50
CA PRO A 226 -2.58 0.90 -15.48
C PRO A 226 -3.30 0.74 -16.82
N ARG A 227 -3.77 1.87 -17.41
CA ARG A 227 -4.61 1.90 -18.61
C ARG A 227 -3.89 2.59 -19.76
N ALA A 228 -3.57 1.85 -20.81
CA ALA A 228 -2.96 2.37 -22.02
C ALA A 228 -3.93 3.19 -22.88
N ASP A 229 -5.24 2.97 -22.70
CA ASP A 229 -6.33 3.65 -23.42
C ASP A 229 -6.81 4.94 -22.75
N THR A 230 -6.15 5.39 -21.67
CA THR A 230 -6.50 6.62 -20.96
C THR A 230 -5.99 7.85 -21.73
N SER A 231 -6.87 8.84 -21.91
CA SER A 231 -6.55 10.16 -22.49
C SER A 231 -7.31 11.26 -21.76
N LEU A 232 -6.93 12.53 -21.94
CA LEU A 232 -7.67 13.65 -21.35
C LEU A 232 -9.11 13.70 -21.84
N GLU A 233 -9.36 13.38 -23.12
CA GLU A 233 -10.70 13.34 -23.69
C GLU A 233 -11.56 12.20 -23.08
N ALA A 234 -10.93 11.06 -22.77
CA ALA A 234 -11.62 9.95 -22.11
C ALA A 234 -11.94 10.31 -20.65
N LEU A 235 -11.00 10.91 -19.92
CA LEU A 235 -11.19 11.35 -18.55
C LEU A 235 -12.24 12.45 -18.45
N ALA A 236 -12.24 13.43 -19.34
CA ALA A 236 -13.21 14.54 -19.35
C ALA A 236 -14.67 14.07 -19.50
N LYS A 237 -14.90 12.91 -20.15
CA LYS A 237 -16.26 12.33 -20.31
C LYS A 237 -16.79 11.69 -19.02
N LEU A 238 -15.94 11.43 -18.03
CA LEU A 238 -16.38 10.82 -16.78
C LEU A 238 -17.16 11.81 -15.92
N LYS A 239 -18.26 11.34 -15.35
CA LYS A 239 -19.08 12.16 -14.45
C LYS A 239 -18.51 12.15 -13.03
N PRO A 240 -18.57 13.25 -12.28
CA PRO A 240 -18.32 13.24 -10.85
C PRO A 240 -19.21 12.24 -10.13
N VAL A 241 -18.67 11.57 -9.09
CA VAL A 241 -19.38 10.46 -8.42
C VAL A 241 -19.72 10.74 -6.96
N PHE A 242 -19.14 11.78 -6.37
CA PHE A 242 -19.37 12.11 -4.95
C PHE A 242 -20.20 13.40 -4.77
N HIS A 243 -20.08 14.34 -5.67
CA HIS A 243 -20.83 15.59 -5.64
C HIS A 243 -21.26 15.96 -7.07
N ALA A 244 -22.53 16.34 -7.27
CA ALA A 244 -23.10 16.57 -8.62
C ALA A 244 -22.34 17.61 -9.46
N ARG A 245 -21.74 18.61 -8.82
CA ARG A 245 -20.89 19.64 -9.43
C ARG A 245 -19.44 19.53 -8.96
N GLY A 246 -19.01 18.32 -8.61
CA GLY A 246 -17.67 18.04 -8.13
C GLY A 246 -16.65 17.85 -9.25
N VAL A 247 -15.41 17.58 -8.86
CA VAL A 247 -14.28 17.33 -9.75
C VAL A 247 -13.75 15.90 -9.66
N VAL A 248 -14.15 15.16 -8.60
CA VAL A 248 -13.67 13.81 -8.31
C VAL A 248 -14.47 12.79 -9.12
N THR A 249 -13.77 12.02 -9.95
CA THR A 249 -14.35 10.99 -10.83
C THR A 249 -13.67 9.64 -10.60
N PRO A 250 -14.21 8.53 -11.15
CA PRO A 250 -13.51 7.25 -11.11
C PRO A 250 -12.13 7.27 -11.80
N GLY A 251 -11.93 8.21 -12.75
CA GLY A 251 -10.67 8.33 -13.50
C GLY A 251 -9.57 9.10 -12.78
N ASN A 252 -9.91 9.90 -11.76
CA ASN A 252 -8.96 10.67 -10.97
C ASN A 252 -8.96 10.29 -9.47
N SER A 253 -9.41 9.07 -9.21
CA SER A 253 -9.40 8.41 -7.90
C SER A 253 -8.57 7.12 -7.96
N SER A 254 -7.95 6.72 -6.85
CA SER A 254 -7.28 5.42 -6.76
C SER A 254 -8.28 4.28 -6.95
N GLN A 255 -7.80 3.20 -7.54
CA GLN A 255 -8.63 2.02 -7.75
C GLN A 255 -8.74 1.21 -6.45
N MET A 256 -9.95 0.73 -6.12
CA MET A 256 -10.11 -0.33 -5.12
C MET A 256 -9.31 -1.55 -5.56
N SER A 257 -8.59 -2.17 -4.63
CA SER A 257 -7.52 -3.09 -5.02
C SER A 257 -7.32 -4.22 -4.01
N ASP A 258 -6.71 -5.30 -4.50
CA ASP A 258 -6.30 -6.47 -3.74
C ASP A 258 -4.79 -6.61 -3.82
N GLY A 259 -4.12 -6.95 -2.71
CA GLY A 259 -2.68 -7.18 -2.72
C GLY A 259 -2.08 -7.35 -1.34
N ALA A 260 -0.82 -7.80 -1.32
CA ALA A 260 -0.02 -7.97 -0.11
C ALA A 260 1.43 -7.53 -0.35
N ALA A 261 2.11 -7.12 0.71
CA ALA A 261 3.52 -6.76 0.70
C ALA A 261 4.15 -7.07 2.06
N ALA A 262 5.43 -7.42 2.09
CA ALA A 262 6.16 -7.70 3.31
C ALA A 262 7.63 -7.31 3.19
N SER A 263 8.26 -7.04 4.34
CA SER A 263 9.68 -6.77 4.50
C SER A 263 10.24 -7.57 5.67
N VAL A 264 11.48 -8.06 5.56
CA VAL A 264 12.26 -8.57 6.70
C VAL A 264 13.01 -7.40 7.29
N VAL A 265 12.74 -7.12 8.55
CA VAL A 265 13.44 -6.13 9.38
C VAL A 265 14.25 -6.89 10.43
N MET A 266 15.55 -6.62 10.55
CA MET A 266 16.41 -7.27 11.52
C MET A 266 17.44 -6.31 12.11
N SER A 267 18.12 -6.76 13.16
CA SER A 267 19.25 -6.00 13.69
C SER A 267 20.40 -5.97 12.67
N ALA A 268 21.09 -4.84 12.55
CA ALA A 268 22.25 -4.71 11.66
C ALA A 268 23.37 -5.71 12.02
N GLU A 269 23.47 -6.09 13.28
CA GLU A 269 24.37 -7.14 13.75
C GLU A 269 24.04 -8.49 13.11
N ARG A 270 22.74 -8.90 13.18
CA ARG A 270 22.31 -10.17 12.60
C ARG A 270 22.44 -10.17 11.07
N ALA A 271 22.10 -9.05 10.41
CA ALA A 271 22.29 -8.92 8.97
C ALA A 271 23.76 -9.14 8.57
N ARG A 272 24.71 -8.59 9.35
CA ARG A 272 26.15 -8.75 9.11
C ARG A 272 26.61 -10.20 9.32
N GLU A 273 26.14 -10.87 10.38
CA GLU A 273 26.46 -12.28 10.64
C GLU A 273 26.01 -13.20 9.50
N LEU A 274 24.86 -12.91 8.90
CA LEU A 274 24.32 -13.64 7.75
C LEU A 274 24.95 -13.21 6.41
N GLY A 275 25.82 -12.19 6.39
CA GLY A 275 26.38 -11.64 5.16
C GLY A 275 25.36 -10.95 4.26
N LEU A 276 24.23 -10.54 4.82
CA LEU A 276 23.16 -9.84 4.09
C LEU A 276 23.52 -8.36 3.90
N LYS A 277 23.29 -7.85 2.70
CA LYS A 277 23.36 -6.41 2.43
C LYS A 277 22.03 -5.78 2.75
N PRO A 278 21.94 -4.85 3.70
CA PRO A 278 20.73 -4.10 3.94
C PRO A 278 20.30 -3.32 2.69
N LEU A 279 18.98 -3.21 2.46
CA LEU A 279 18.40 -2.33 1.46
C LEU A 279 18.38 -0.89 1.97
N ALA A 280 17.89 -0.71 3.20
CA ALA A 280 17.78 0.58 3.86
C ALA A 280 17.54 0.42 5.37
N ARG A 281 17.59 1.56 6.08
CA ARG A 281 17.05 1.71 7.43
C ARG A 281 15.93 2.74 7.46
N LEU A 282 14.95 2.56 8.34
CA LEU A 282 13.95 3.59 8.62
C LEU A 282 14.58 4.63 9.57
N VAL A 283 14.77 5.85 9.07
CA VAL A 283 15.38 6.96 9.81
C VAL A 283 14.36 7.62 10.75
N ALA A 284 13.13 7.78 10.26
CA ALA A 284 12.06 8.43 11.00
C ALA A 284 10.71 7.90 10.55
N PHE A 285 9.79 7.82 11.49
CA PHE A 285 8.37 7.61 11.23
C PHE A 285 7.56 8.60 12.08
N ALA A 286 6.57 9.22 11.48
CA ALA A 286 5.67 10.14 12.17
C ALA A 286 4.24 10.01 11.67
N THR A 287 3.32 10.24 12.59
CA THR A 287 1.88 10.38 12.30
C THR A 287 1.37 11.72 12.80
N ALA A 288 0.31 12.21 12.18
CA ALA A 288 -0.35 13.44 12.58
C ALA A 288 -1.86 13.32 12.35
N GLY A 289 -2.65 13.93 13.25
CA GLY A 289 -4.08 14.13 13.05
C GLY A 289 -4.34 15.42 12.27
N CYS A 290 -5.47 15.44 11.57
CA CYS A 290 -6.07 16.60 10.91
C CYS A 290 -7.59 16.47 10.95
N PRO A 291 -8.38 17.51 10.60
CA PRO A 291 -9.83 17.39 10.54
C PRO A 291 -10.27 16.23 9.62
N PRO A 292 -11.17 15.34 10.07
CA PRO A 292 -11.65 14.20 9.27
C PRO A 292 -12.17 14.59 7.89
N GLU A 293 -12.88 15.71 7.77
CA GLU A 293 -13.41 16.26 6.54
C GLU A 293 -12.34 16.71 5.53
N GLU A 294 -11.10 16.83 6.00
CA GLU A 294 -9.91 17.17 5.20
C GLU A 294 -8.84 16.09 5.25
N MET A 295 -9.21 14.85 5.51
CA MET A 295 -8.26 13.77 5.79
C MET A 295 -7.13 13.65 4.76
N GLY A 296 -7.39 13.99 3.50
CA GLY A 296 -6.41 13.92 2.42
C GLY A 296 -5.19 14.84 2.61
N ILE A 297 -5.28 15.87 3.47
CA ILE A 297 -4.15 16.78 3.76
C ILE A 297 -3.21 16.25 4.86
N GLY A 298 -3.52 15.12 5.47
CA GLY A 298 -2.74 14.52 6.56
C GLY A 298 -1.22 14.47 6.35
N PRO A 299 -0.71 14.16 5.14
CA PRO A 299 0.74 14.22 4.86
C PRO A 299 1.41 15.55 5.16
N VAL A 300 0.73 16.67 4.93
CA VAL A 300 1.25 18.01 5.20
C VAL A 300 1.61 18.19 6.67
N HIS A 301 0.90 17.50 7.56
CA HIS A 301 1.16 17.52 9.00
C HIS A 301 2.16 16.44 9.46
N ALA A 302 2.24 15.32 8.76
CA ALA A 302 3.12 14.22 9.11
C ALA A 302 4.56 14.41 8.59
N ILE A 303 4.73 14.94 7.37
CA ILE A 303 6.04 15.15 6.74
C ILE A 303 6.98 16.03 7.61
N PRO A 304 6.59 17.23 8.09
CA PRO A 304 7.47 18.06 8.91
C PRO A 304 7.89 17.37 10.20
N LYS A 305 6.99 16.58 10.80
CA LYS A 305 7.31 15.79 12.00
C LYS A 305 8.36 14.73 11.71
N ALA A 306 8.21 13.98 10.61
CA ALA A 306 9.18 12.96 10.23
C ALA A 306 10.54 13.58 9.90
N LEU A 307 10.58 14.68 9.16
CA LEU A 307 11.81 15.43 8.87
C LEU A 307 12.51 15.90 10.15
N LYS A 308 11.75 16.46 11.09
CA LYS A 308 12.29 16.89 12.39
C LYS A 308 12.89 15.72 13.18
N ILE A 309 12.20 14.58 13.26
CA ILE A 309 12.69 13.37 13.95
C ILE A 309 13.98 12.88 13.30
N GLY A 310 14.05 12.87 11.96
CA GLY A 310 15.23 12.45 11.20
C GLY A 310 16.39 13.45 11.17
N GLY A 311 16.18 14.68 11.67
CA GLY A 311 17.16 15.76 11.55
C GLY A 311 17.42 16.18 10.10
N LEU A 312 16.41 16.06 9.24
CA LEU A 312 16.50 16.28 7.78
C LEU A 312 15.62 17.47 7.36
N THR A 313 15.92 17.98 6.17
CA THR A 313 15.05 18.92 5.44
C THR A 313 14.45 18.24 4.22
N LEU A 314 13.45 18.85 3.60
CA LEU A 314 12.81 18.31 2.40
C LEU A 314 13.79 18.16 1.23
N ASP A 315 14.80 19.02 1.15
CA ASP A 315 15.81 18.98 0.08
C ASP A 315 16.69 17.72 0.10
N HIS A 316 16.84 17.10 1.29
CA HIS A 316 17.53 15.82 1.43
C HIS A 316 16.77 14.64 0.82
N ILE A 317 15.43 14.78 0.62
CA ILE A 317 14.60 13.69 0.12
C ILE A 317 14.62 13.67 -1.41
N GLU A 318 15.19 12.63 -1.99
CA GLU A 318 15.44 12.51 -3.43
C GLU A 318 14.34 11.77 -4.16
N VAL A 319 13.62 10.86 -3.48
CA VAL A 319 12.49 10.07 -4.02
C VAL A 319 11.36 10.04 -3.01
N ILE A 320 10.14 10.28 -3.48
CA ILE A 320 8.94 10.32 -2.62
C ILE A 320 7.88 9.43 -3.23
N GLU A 321 7.38 8.47 -2.46
CA GLU A 321 6.16 7.73 -2.73
C GLU A 321 5.02 8.34 -1.92
N LEU A 322 4.23 9.19 -2.55
CA LEU A 322 3.00 9.78 -2.02
C LEU A 322 1.81 8.94 -2.48
N ASN A 323 1.04 8.37 -1.57
CA ASN A 323 -0.16 7.65 -1.96
C ASN A 323 -1.18 8.58 -2.63
N GLU A 324 -1.53 8.29 -3.87
CA GLU A 324 -2.53 9.02 -4.67
C GLU A 324 -3.92 8.45 -4.39
N ALA A 325 -4.48 8.70 -3.20
CA ALA A 325 -5.84 8.27 -2.91
C ALA A 325 -6.85 8.94 -3.88
N PHE A 326 -6.62 10.23 -4.15
CA PHE A 326 -7.33 11.03 -5.16
C PHE A 326 -6.35 12.04 -5.77
N ALA A 327 -6.51 12.39 -7.04
CA ALA A 327 -5.68 13.41 -7.69
C ALA A 327 -5.78 14.76 -6.98
N THR A 328 -6.98 15.17 -6.58
CA THR A 328 -7.22 16.42 -5.85
C THR A 328 -6.48 16.44 -4.50
N GLN A 329 -6.46 15.32 -3.81
CA GLN A 329 -5.72 15.16 -2.55
C GLN A 329 -4.21 15.23 -2.79
N ALA A 330 -3.68 14.49 -3.76
CA ALA A 330 -2.24 14.46 -4.05
C ALA A 330 -1.74 15.85 -4.48
N LEU A 331 -2.47 16.53 -5.37
CA LEU A 331 -2.16 17.90 -5.80
C LEU A 331 -2.20 18.90 -4.65
N SER A 332 -3.15 18.77 -3.73
CA SER A 332 -3.22 19.62 -2.53
C SER A 332 -1.98 19.42 -1.64
N VAL A 333 -1.57 18.16 -1.43
CA VAL A 333 -0.36 17.84 -0.65
C VAL A 333 0.90 18.39 -1.34
N LEU A 334 1.06 18.14 -2.65
CA LEU A 334 2.20 18.67 -3.43
C LEU A 334 2.33 20.18 -3.25
N ARG A 335 1.21 20.91 -3.42
CA ARG A 335 1.17 22.37 -3.32
C ARG A 335 1.49 22.88 -1.92
N VAL A 336 0.84 22.32 -0.90
CA VAL A 336 0.94 22.85 0.48
C VAL A 336 2.23 22.43 1.18
N ALA A 337 2.70 21.20 0.95
CA ALA A 337 3.96 20.72 1.50
C ALA A 337 5.20 21.14 0.68
N GLY A 338 5.00 21.78 -0.48
CA GLY A 338 6.10 22.20 -1.35
C GLY A 338 6.90 21.04 -1.94
N LEU A 339 6.22 19.91 -2.23
CA LEU A 339 6.90 18.75 -2.80
C LEU A 339 7.19 18.98 -4.29
N ASP A 340 8.42 18.67 -4.71
CA ASP A 340 8.81 18.70 -6.12
C ASP A 340 8.16 17.52 -6.88
N PRO A 341 7.26 17.77 -7.85
CA PRO A 341 6.58 16.72 -8.59
C PRO A 341 7.51 15.77 -9.37
N VAL A 342 8.74 16.21 -9.67
CA VAL A 342 9.75 15.39 -10.36
C VAL A 342 10.28 14.27 -9.46
N ARG A 343 10.27 14.48 -8.14
CA ARG A 343 10.70 13.50 -7.13
C ARG A 343 9.56 12.59 -6.66
N VAL A 344 8.30 12.92 -7.00
CA VAL A 344 7.12 12.22 -6.49
C VAL A 344 6.58 11.21 -7.50
N ASN A 345 6.34 9.98 -7.02
CA ASN A 345 5.70 8.90 -7.77
C ASN A 345 6.30 8.76 -9.18
N VAL A 346 7.61 8.61 -9.22
CA VAL A 346 8.38 8.64 -10.47
C VAL A 346 8.07 7.45 -11.40
N ASN A 347 7.45 6.41 -10.86
CA ASN A 347 7.01 5.22 -11.58
C ASN A 347 5.47 5.10 -11.63
N GLY A 348 4.74 6.21 -11.44
CA GLY A 348 3.29 6.21 -11.30
C GLY A 348 2.84 5.93 -9.87
N GLY A 349 1.59 6.21 -9.54
CA GLY A 349 1.04 6.06 -8.20
C GLY A 349 -0.28 5.30 -8.16
N ALA A 350 -1.03 5.45 -7.08
CA ALA A 350 -2.19 4.62 -6.78
C ALA A 350 -3.38 4.82 -7.73
N ILE A 351 -3.49 5.96 -8.40
CA ILE A 351 -4.52 6.17 -9.42
C ILE A 351 -4.35 5.15 -10.54
N ALA A 352 -3.11 4.91 -10.96
CA ALA A 352 -2.80 3.92 -11.98
C ALA A 352 -2.69 2.49 -11.40
N MET A 353 -1.91 2.31 -10.33
CA MET A 353 -1.50 1.00 -9.82
C MET A 353 -2.37 0.45 -8.69
N GLY A 354 -3.34 1.23 -8.19
CA GLY A 354 -4.25 0.79 -7.14
C GLY A 354 -3.76 1.04 -5.71
N HIS A 355 -4.73 0.98 -4.78
CA HIS A 355 -4.56 1.28 -3.36
C HIS A 355 -5.22 0.20 -2.48
N PRO A 356 -4.57 -0.97 -2.31
CA PRO A 356 -5.04 -1.98 -1.35
C PRO A 356 -4.73 -1.50 0.07
N LEU A 357 -5.68 -0.83 0.71
CA LEU A 357 -5.57 0.01 1.92
C LEU A 357 -4.44 -0.34 2.89
N GLY A 358 -4.60 -1.41 3.68
CA GLY A 358 -3.62 -1.81 4.70
C GLY A 358 -2.30 -2.34 4.16
N CYS A 359 -2.27 -2.77 2.89
CA CYS A 359 -1.06 -3.18 2.19
C CYS A 359 -0.22 -1.98 1.70
N THR A 360 -0.87 -0.85 1.39
CA THR A 360 -0.26 0.24 0.60
C THR A 360 1.05 0.75 1.19
N GLY A 361 1.14 0.94 2.50
CA GLY A 361 2.38 1.44 3.13
C GLY A 361 3.58 0.52 2.91
N ALA A 362 3.39 -0.80 3.00
CA ALA A 362 4.43 -1.78 2.74
C ALA A 362 4.73 -1.91 1.23
N LYS A 363 3.71 -1.83 0.38
CA LYS A 363 3.85 -1.80 -1.08
C LYS A 363 4.70 -0.62 -1.55
N LEU A 364 4.38 0.59 -1.10
CA LEU A 364 5.13 1.80 -1.43
C LEU A 364 6.56 1.74 -0.88
N THR A 365 6.77 1.10 0.27
CA THR A 365 8.11 0.87 0.80
C THR A 365 8.91 -0.04 -0.12
N ALA A 366 8.36 -1.15 -0.60
CA ALA A 366 9.05 -2.04 -1.53
C ALA A 366 9.45 -1.29 -2.83
N THR A 367 8.52 -0.52 -3.40
CA THR A 367 8.78 0.29 -4.61
C THR A 367 9.83 1.37 -4.36
N LEU A 368 9.73 2.10 -3.24
CA LEU A 368 10.69 3.14 -2.86
C LEU A 368 12.11 2.59 -2.76
N LEU A 369 12.29 1.47 -2.04
CA LEU A 369 13.62 0.88 -1.82
C LEU A 369 14.29 0.48 -3.13
N GLN A 370 13.54 -0.10 -4.07
CA GLN A 370 14.06 -0.45 -5.39
C GLN A 370 14.41 0.79 -6.22
N GLU A 371 13.59 1.85 -6.16
CA GLU A 371 13.87 3.08 -6.90
C GLU A 371 15.06 3.85 -6.30
N MET A 372 15.20 3.88 -4.98
CA MET A 372 16.39 4.44 -4.31
C MET A 372 17.67 3.72 -4.75
N ALA A 373 17.63 2.39 -4.84
CA ALA A 373 18.77 1.60 -5.30
C ALA A 373 19.12 1.92 -6.76
N ARG A 374 18.13 1.98 -7.66
CA ARG A 374 18.34 2.30 -9.09
C ARG A 374 18.93 3.69 -9.31
N ARG A 375 18.52 4.67 -8.51
CA ARG A 375 19.00 6.07 -8.65
C ARG A 375 20.26 6.37 -7.86
N GLY A 376 20.68 5.46 -6.98
CA GLY A 376 21.72 5.76 -6.01
C GLY A 376 21.27 6.78 -4.96
N ALA A 377 19.95 7.01 -4.82
CA ALA A 377 19.40 7.98 -3.89
C ALA A 377 19.68 7.57 -2.44
N ARG A 378 20.08 8.55 -1.62
CA ARG A 378 20.39 8.32 -0.21
C ARG A 378 19.14 8.29 0.63
N TYR A 379 18.26 9.29 0.49
CA TYR A 379 17.02 9.40 1.29
C TYR A 379 15.78 9.32 0.41
N GLY A 380 14.83 8.52 0.87
CA GLY A 380 13.51 8.42 0.29
C GLY A 380 12.41 8.51 1.34
N MET A 381 11.21 8.86 0.93
CA MET A 381 10.06 9.02 1.81
C MET A 381 8.84 8.29 1.27
N VAL A 382 8.15 7.56 2.15
CA VAL A 382 6.77 7.08 1.92
C VAL A 382 5.83 7.93 2.77
N THR A 383 4.80 8.49 2.15
CA THR A 383 3.80 9.29 2.87
C THR A 383 2.41 9.08 2.32
N MET A 384 1.39 9.21 3.18
CA MET A 384 0.00 8.97 2.81
C MET A 384 -0.99 9.65 3.75
N CYS A 385 -2.14 10.00 3.19
CA CYS A 385 -3.31 10.34 3.98
C CYS A 385 -3.92 9.06 4.57
N VAL A 386 -4.62 9.20 5.67
CA VAL A 386 -5.15 8.09 6.46
C VAL A 386 -6.58 8.40 6.86
N GLY A 387 -7.49 7.47 6.64
CA GLY A 387 -8.90 7.61 7.00
C GLY A 387 -9.11 8.07 8.45
N GLY A 388 -10.20 8.78 8.69
CA GLY A 388 -10.49 9.36 10.01
C GLY A 388 -9.74 10.65 10.33
N GLY A 389 -9.07 11.27 9.35
CA GLY A 389 -8.36 12.54 9.55
C GLY A 389 -6.95 12.38 10.12
N MET A 390 -6.09 11.65 9.43
CA MET A 390 -4.69 11.44 9.82
C MET A 390 -3.76 11.48 8.61
N GLY A 391 -2.45 11.59 8.86
CA GLY A 391 -1.38 11.38 7.91
C GLY A 391 -0.23 10.58 8.50
N ALA A 392 0.55 9.92 7.65
CA ALA A 392 1.76 9.22 8.04
C ALA A 392 2.89 9.55 7.07
N ALA A 393 4.13 9.58 7.58
CA ALA A 393 5.34 9.74 6.79
C ALA A 393 6.47 8.90 7.39
N GLY A 394 7.15 8.10 6.55
CA GLY A 394 8.34 7.33 6.90
C GLY A 394 9.50 7.73 6.01
N ILE A 395 10.66 8.02 6.58
CA ILE A 395 11.88 8.39 5.86
C ILE A 395 12.86 7.23 5.95
N PHE A 396 13.35 6.81 4.80
CA PHE A 396 14.30 5.72 4.65
C PHE A 396 15.66 6.26 4.18
N GLU A 397 16.73 5.70 4.72
CA GLU A 397 18.09 5.92 4.23
C GLU A 397 18.59 4.62 3.60
N ARG A 398 19.01 4.69 2.35
CA ARG A 398 19.60 3.55 1.63
C ARG A 398 20.90 3.14 2.32
N ALA A 399 21.09 1.84 2.48
CA ALA A 399 22.39 1.33 2.92
C ALA A 399 23.50 1.64 1.90
N ALA A 400 24.68 1.90 2.42
CA ALA A 400 25.85 2.25 1.61
C ALA A 400 26.36 1.07 0.76
#